data_187384b336d07ad22590cea662e961ef
#
_entry.id   187384b336d07ad22590cea662e961ef
#
_cell.length_a   1.000
_cell.length_b   1.000
_cell.length_c   1.000
_cell.angle_alpha   90.00
_cell.angle_beta   90.00
_cell.angle_gamma   90.00
#
_symmetry.space_group_name_H-M   'P 1'
#
loop_
_entity.id
_entity.type
_entity.pdbx_description
1 polymer ?
#
loop_
_entity_poly.entity_id
_entity_poly.type
_entity_poly.pdbx_seq_one_letter_code
_entity_poly.pdbx_strand_id
1 'polypeptide(L)'
;MPNAQLIHTPNTRDLVVISDGTGITAEKFAHSLLTQFDIRTKTHRLPFIDTVDKAHEAVQRINDLASRAEQQPLIFTTLVNQELGEIVKKRARGFHIDLFNTFIEPL
;
A
#
# COMPACT_ATOMS: atom_id res chain seq x y z
N MET A 1 4.11 -31.38 15.90
CA MET A 1 4.07 -31.29 14.72
C MET A 1 4.26 -29.92 14.28
N PRO A 2 4.96 -29.66 13.56
CA PRO A 2 5.36 -28.34 13.19
C PRO A 2 4.36 -27.63 12.32
N ASN A 3 3.10 -27.91 12.59
CA ASN A 3 2.13 -27.38 11.66
C ASN A 3 1.92 -25.93 11.75
N ALA A 4 2.24 -25.35 12.88
CA ALA A 4 2.12 -23.91 12.97
C ALA A 4 3.00 -23.24 11.93
N GLN A 5 4.12 -23.86 11.62
CA GLN A 5 5.00 -23.27 10.62
C GLN A 5 4.48 -23.43 9.23
N LEU A 6 3.71 -24.47 8.99
CA LEU A 6 3.11 -24.67 7.69
C LEU A 6 2.04 -23.64 7.42
N ILE A 7 1.43 -23.11 8.48
CA ILE A 7 0.38 -22.12 8.34
C ILE A 7 0.97 -20.72 8.22
N HIS A 8 2.06 -20.49 8.90
CA HIS A 8 2.67 -19.17 8.92
C HIS A 8 3.45 -18.93 7.63
N THR A 9 3.20 -17.79 6.99
CA THR A 9 3.93 -17.41 5.78
C THR A 9 4.68 -16.13 6.07
N PRO A 10 5.96 -16.25 6.43
CA PRO A 10 6.72 -15.08 6.88
C PRO A 10 6.86 -13.98 5.83
N ASN A 11 6.69 -14.33 4.54
CA ASN A 11 6.80 -13.34 3.50
C ASN A 11 5.47 -12.73 3.08
N THR A 12 4.39 -13.11 3.76
CA THR A 12 3.09 -12.54 3.45
C THR A 12 2.97 -11.17 4.09
N ARG A 13 2.67 -10.17 3.29
CA ARG A 13 2.57 -8.80 3.76
C ARG A 13 1.30 -8.16 3.26
N ASP A 14 0.81 -7.20 4.02
CA ASP A 14 -0.27 -6.38 3.54
C ASP A 14 0.27 -5.43 2.49
N LEU A 15 -0.43 -5.38 1.36
CA LEU A 15 -0.14 -4.45 0.29
C LEU A 15 -1.32 -3.49 0.18
N VAL A 16 -1.07 -2.22 0.37
CA VAL A 16 -2.11 -1.21 0.26
C VAL A 16 -1.84 -0.41 -1.00
N VAL A 17 -2.83 -0.32 -1.87
CA VAL A 17 -2.73 0.46 -3.11
C VAL A 17 -3.68 1.63 -2.98
N ILE A 18 -3.14 2.84 -2.97
CA ILE A 18 -3.92 4.06 -2.81
C ILE A 18 -3.92 4.83 -4.12
N SER A 19 -5.11 5.14 -4.62
CA SER A 19 -5.22 5.81 -5.91
C SER A 19 -6.35 6.82 -5.87
N ASP A 20 -6.24 7.88 -6.67
CA ASP A 20 -7.35 8.80 -6.90
C ASP A 20 -8.31 8.27 -7.95
N GLY A 21 -7.93 7.23 -8.67
CA GLY A 21 -8.81 6.51 -9.59
C GLY A 21 -9.14 5.15 -9.03
N THR A 22 -9.27 4.16 -9.91
CA THR A 22 -9.64 2.80 -9.49
C THR A 22 -8.52 2.05 -8.79
N GLY A 23 -7.28 2.39 -9.12
CA GLY A 23 -6.13 1.68 -8.56
C GLY A 23 -5.80 0.37 -9.22
N ILE A 24 -6.54 0.00 -10.28
CA ILE A 24 -6.35 -1.32 -10.89
C ILE A 24 -4.97 -1.44 -11.53
N THR A 25 -4.55 -0.42 -12.27
CA THR A 25 -3.25 -0.46 -12.93
C THR A 25 -2.12 -0.49 -11.90
N ALA A 26 -2.23 0.32 -10.86
CA ALA A 26 -1.23 0.37 -9.80
C ALA A 26 -1.15 -0.98 -9.09
N GLU A 27 -2.29 -1.62 -8.86
CA GLU A 27 -2.31 -2.92 -8.22
C GLU A 27 -1.60 -3.96 -9.08
N LYS A 28 -1.87 -3.96 -10.38
CA LYS A 28 -1.21 -4.91 -11.28
C LYS A 28 0.30 -4.70 -11.32
N PHE A 29 0.71 -3.43 -11.34
CA PHE A 29 2.14 -3.12 -11.35
C PHE A 29 2.79 -3.60 -10.06
N ALA A 30 2.15 -3.33 -8.92
CA ALA A 30 2.69 -3.76 -7.63
C ALA A 30 2.83 -5.27 -7.56
N HIS A 31 1.83 -6.00 -8.03
CA HIS A 31 1.90 -7.46 -8.03
C HIS A 31 3.04 -7.96 -8.90
N SER A 32 3.19 -7.41 -10.09
CA SER A 32 4.29 -7.80 -10.97
C SER A 32 5.64 -7.57 -10.32
N LEU A 33 5.79 -6.41 -9.69
CA LEU A 33 7.05 -6.07 -9.05
C LEU A 33 7.35 -7.01 -7.89
N LEU A 34 6.37 -7.23 -7.03
CA LEU A 34 6.60 -7.99 -5.80
C LEU A 34 6.78 -9.47 -6.07
N THR A 35 6.22 -9.97 -7.16
CA THR A 35 6.45 -11.36 -7.58
C THR A 35 7.93 -11.62 -7.83
N GLN A 36 8.66 -10.62 -8.30
CA GLN A 36 10.09 -10.75 -8.55
C GLN A 36 10.87 -11.04 -7.27
N PHE A 37 10.32 -10.65 -6.13
CA PHE A 37 10.98 -10.81 -4.85
C PHE A 37 10.38 -11.94 -4.01
N ASP A 38 9.50 -12.74 -4.61
CA ASP A 38 8.88 -13.87 -3.92
C ASP A 38 8.14 -13.42 -2.66
N ILE A 39 7.51 -12.27 -2.73
CA ILE A 39 6.73 -11.73 -1.63
C ILE A 39 5.26 -11.99 -1.90
N ARG A 40 4.60 -12.67 -0.98
CA ARG A 40 3.17 -12.88 -1.06
C ARG A 40 2.45 -11.73 -0.38
N THR A 41 1.35 -11.30 -0.97
CA THR A 41 0.65 -10.14 -0.45
C THR A 41 -0.82 -10.41 -0.26
N LYS A 42 -1.36 -9.74 0.74
CA LYS A 42 -2.80 -9.58 0.90
C LYS A 42 -3.11 -8.15 0.52
N THR A 43 -3.84 -7.98 -0.56
CA THR A 43 -4.01 -6.67 -1.18
C THR A 43 -5.24 -5.95 -0.65
N HIS A 44 -5.05 -4.68 -0.34
CA HIS A 44 -6.12 -3.77 0.07
C HIS A 44 -6.08 -2.59 -0.88
N ARG A 45 -7.10 -2.46 -1.71
CA ARG A 45 -7.14 -1.36 -2.66
C ARG A 45 -8.04 -0.26 -2.09
N LEU A 46 -7.50 0.94 -2.01
CA LEU A 46 -8.21 2.11 -1.52
C LEU A 46 -8.35 3.09 -2.69
N PRO A 47 -9.40 2.94 -3.49
CA PRO A 47 -9.59 3.75 -4.68
C PRO A 47 -10.30 5.06 -4.38
N PHE A 48 -10.26 5.96 -5.35
CA PHE A 48 -11.03 7.21 -5.35
C PHE A 48 -10.72 8.11 -4.15
N ILE A 49 -9.44 8.15 -3.78
CA ILE A 49 -9.00 9.03 -2.70
C ILE A 49 -8.77 10.40 -3.33
N ASP A 50 -9.82 11.23 -3.33
CA ASP A 50 -9.78 12.51 -4.01
C ASP A 50 -10.14 13.68 -3.09
N THR A 51 -10.27 13.44 -1.80
CA THR A 51 -10.51 14.51 -0.83
C THR A 51 -9.63 14.30 0.39
N VAL A 52 -9.45 15.39 1.16
CA VAL A 52 -8.68 15.32 2.39
C VAL A 52 -9.30 14.32 3.37
N ASP A 53 -10.63 14.34 3.47
CA ASP A 53 -11.30 13.41 4.38
C ASP A 53 -11.05 11.97 3.99
N LYS A 54 -11.11 11.66 2.70
CA LYS A 54 -10.84 10.30 2.26
C LYS A 54 -9.39 9.91 2.48
N ALA A 55 -8.47 10.86 2.34
CA ALA A 55 -7.07 10.58 2.62
C ALA A 55 -6.88 10.24 4.10
N HIS A 56 -7.54 10.95 4.99
CA HIS A 56 -7.45 10.63 6.42
C HIS A 56 -8.09 9.29 6.76
N GLU A 57 -9.19 8.96 6.10
CA GLU A 57 -9.80 7.64 6.30
C GLU A 57 -8.86 6.53 5.84
N ALA A 58 -8.19 6.75 4.72
CA ALA A 58 -7.23 5.78 4.22
C ALA A 58 -6.09 5.59 5.23
N VAL A 59 -5.59 6.69 5.79
CA VAL A 59 -4.54 6.63 6.80
C VAL A 59 -4.99 5.80 7.99
N GLN A 60 -6.22 5.99 8.45
CA GLN A 60 -6.72 5.20 9.57
C GLN A 60 -6.74 3.71 9.26
N ARG A 61 -7.18 3.36 8.06
CA ARG A 61 -7.23 1.95 7.68
C ARG A 61 -5.83 1.35 7.62
N ILE A 62 -4.88 2.10 7.07
CA ILE A 62 -3.50 1.62 6.99
C ILE A 62 -2.91 1.44 8.37
N ASN A 63 -3.13 2.42 9.25
CA ASN A 63 -2.57 2.34 10.60
C ASN A 63 -3.20 1.21 11.40
N ASP A 64 -4.46 0.91 11.15
CA ASP A 64 -5.12 -0.24 11.74
C ASP A 64 -4.42 -1.54 11.30
N LEU A 65 -4.16 -1.67 10.01
CA LEU A 65 -3.44 -2.83 9.51
C LEU A 65 -2.05 -2.92 10.12
N ALA A 66 -1.35 -1.80 10.18
CA ALA A 66 0.02 -1.76 10.71
C ALA A 66 0.06 -2.19 12.17
N SER A 67 -0.97 -1.83 12.95
CA SER A 67 -0.99 -2.15 14.36
C SER A 67 -1.24 -3.63 14.64
N ARG A 68 -1.80 -4.35 13.66
CA ARG A 68 -2.12 -5.77 13.84
C ARG A 68 -1.16 -6.70 13.12
N ALA A 69 -0.29 -6.16 12.29
CA ALA A 69 0.58 -6.97 11.45
C ALA A 69 1.94 -7.13 12.10
N GLU A 70 2.59 -8.26 11.82
CA GLU A 70 3.95 -8.48 12.26
C GLU A 70 4.94 -7.64 11.48
N GLN A 71 4.63 -7.37 10.22
CA GLN A 71 5.48 -6.56 9.35
C GLN A 71 4.69 -5.37 8.89
N GLN A 72 5.39 -4.27 8.65
CA GLN A 72 4.73 -3.07 8.17
C GLN A 72 4.18 -3.28 6.79
N PRO A 73 3.01 -2.70 6.48
CA PRO A 73 2.44 -2.85 5.14
C PRO A 73 3.28 -2.14 4.10
N LEU A 74 3.18 -2.64 2.88
CA LEU A 74 3.75 -1.97 1.72
C LEU A 74 2.66 -1.05 1.17
N ILE A 75 2.98 0.23 0.98
CA ILE A 75 2.00 1.21 0.56
C ILE A 75 2.41 1.77 -0.80
N PHE A 76 1.63 1.42 -1.83
CA PHE A 76 1.85 1.93 -3.18
C PHE A 76 0.86 3.07 -3.44
N THR A 77 1.37 4.25 -3.68
CA THR A 77 0.56 5.45 -3.82
C THR A 77 0.67 6.01 -5.24
N THR A 78 -0.49 6.31 -5.85
CA THR A 78 -0.53 6.97 -7.15
C THR A 78 -1.44 8.19 -7.09
N LEU A 79 -1.30 9.00 -6.05
CA LEU A 79 -2.09 10.21 -5.88
C LEU A 79 -1.41 11.37 -6.60
N VAL A 80 -2.12 11.98 -7.53
CA VAL A 80 -1.60 13.12 -8.28
C VAL A 80 -1.58 14.38 -7.40
N ASN A 81 -2.58 14.54 -6.57
CA ASN A 81 -2.68 15.71 -5.68
C ASN A 81 -1.64 15.62 -4.59
N GLN A 82 -0.73 16.58 -4.55
CA GLN A 82 0.40 16.54 -3.63
C GLN A 82 -0.05 16.66 -2.17
N GLU A 83 -1.08 17.43 -1.91
CA GLU A 83 -1.59 17.57 -0.54
C GLU A 83 -2.06 16.24 0.01
N LEU A 84 -2.83 15.50 -0.78
CA LEU A 84 -3.33 14.20 -0.37
C LEU A 84 -2.19 13.19 -0.22
N GLY A 85 -1.25 13.24 -1.15
CA GLY A 85 -0.08 12.37 -1.07
C GLY A 85 0.74 12.61 0.18
N GLU A 86 0.89 13.87 0.57
CA GLU A 86 1.64 14.22 1.78
C GLU A 86 0.94 13.74 3.04
N ILE A 87 -0.38 13.82 3.08
CA ILE A 87 -1.13 13.32 4.23
C ILE A 87 -0.84 11.84 4.44
N VAL A 88 -0.94 11.08 3.36
CA VAL A 88 -0.70 9.64 3.42
C VAL A 88 0.75 9.36 3.82
N LYS A 89 1.68 10.03 3.16
CA LYS A 89 3.10 9.78 3.35
C LYS A 89 3.52 10.06 4.79
N LYS A 90 3.00 11.13 5.38
CA LYS A 90 3.43 11.54 6.71
C LYS A 90 2.73 10.79 7.82
N ARG A 91 1.50 10.33 7.59
CA ARG A 91 0.68 9.81 8.68
C ARG A 91 0.44 8.31 8.64
N ALA A 92 0.55 7.69 7.48
CA ALA A 92 0.33 6.25 7.37
C ALA A 92 1.62 5.51 7.65
N ARG A 93 1.52 4.49 8.50
CA ARG A 93 2.69 3.68 8.90
C ARG A 93 2.90 2.54 7.94
N GLY A 94 4.08 2.49 7.35
CA GLY A 94 4.40 1.43 6.41
C GLY A 94 5.58 1.83 5.54
N PHE A 95 5.88 0.97 4.59
CA PHE A 95 6.94 1.23 3.62
C PHE A 95 6.28 1.89 2.41
N HIS A 96 6.59 3.16 2.19
CA HIS A 96 5.93 3.95 1.15
C HIS A 96 6.65 3.88 -0.17
N ILE A 97 5.91 3.58 -1.22
CA ILE A 97 6.41 3.66 -2.59
C ILE A 97 5.43 4.54 -3.37
N ASP A 98 5.90 5.75 -3.70
CA ASP A 98 5.08 6.70 -4.42
C ASP A 98 5.35 6.53 -5.91
N LEU A 99 4.45 5.84 -6.58
CA LEU A 99 4.66 5.54 -7.99
C LEU A 99 4.60 6.79 -8.85
N PHE A 100 3.77 7.75 -8.47
CA PHE A 100 3.64 8.97 -9.26
C PHE A 100 4.94 9.77 -9.23
N ASN A 101 5.47 10.04 -8.05
CA ASN A 101 6.67 10.85 -7.95
C ASN A 101 7.91 10.12 -8.42
N THR A 102 7.94 8.79 -8.23
CA THR A 102 9.12 8.01 -8.60
C THR A 102 9.23 7.81 -10.11
N PHE A 103 8.13 7.52 -10.77
CA PHE A 103 8.18 7.09 -12.17
C PHE A 103 7.55 8.07 -13.14
N ILE A 104 6.65 8.94 -12.70
CA ILE A 104 5.90 9.81 -13.59
C ILE A 104 6.41 11.25 -13.52
N GLU A 105 6.47 11.79 -12.32
CA GLU A 105 6.82 13.19 -12.17
C GLU A 105 8.21 13.54 -12.69
N PRO A 106 9.23 12.72 -12.49
CA PRO A 106 10.56 13.06 -12.99
C PRO A 106 10.64 13.16 -14.49
N LEU A 107 9.69 12.63 -15.20
CA LEU A 107 9.69 12.68 -16.66
C LEU A 107 9.23 14.03 -17.16
#